data_992f034f453e5798936386c3ce20306f
#
_entry.id   992f034f453e5798936386c3ce20306f
#
_cell.length_a   1.000
_cell.length_b   1.000
_cell.length_c   1.000
_cell.angle_alpha   90.00
_cell.angle_beta   90.00
_cell.angle_gamma   90.00
#
_symmetry.space_group_name_H-M   'P 1'
#
loop_
_entity.id
_entity.type
_entity.pdbx_description
1 polymer ?
#
loop_
_entity_poly.entity_id
_entity_poly.type
_entity_poly.pdbx_seq_one_letter_code
_entity_poly.pdbx_strand_id
1 'polypeptide(L)'
;MKVLLASPFGGVHGGISRWTSHINNYYKTLHEPFCEMDILPMGRSSFININTSFFYRILAAIRDYRVIFKEYRKRLKIYQYDIMHLTSSASISLLKDLYMLKLAKSKGIKTIIHFHFGRIPDLYKKQNWEWKLLTRVVKNADLTIVLDKSSYETLLLCGFKNVSILPNPVAPEVNKIVASNKDVNRESNTILFTGHVVKTKGVFELVEACNQLPNVSLKLVGYIEDDMKMSLNERAKCCLEIMGEMSYEDVIKEMMKCDIFVLPTYTEGFPNVILESMAAGCAIVATDVGAIPEMLGVNDKKRYALIVKPKDETTLKDAIELLLTDDKLKLEFRSNVSQRVNELYSIDKVWEQLFNLWESI
;
A
#
# COMPACT_ATOMS: atom_id res chain seq x y z
N MET A 1 -9.04 25.81 9.23
CA MET A 1 -9.77 24.71 8.57
C MET A 1 -9.86 23.53 9.53
N LYS A 2 -11.06 22.93 9.68
CA LYS A 2 -11.29 21.77 10.55
C LYS A 2 -11.69 20.55 9.72
N VAL A 3 -10.88 19.48 9.79
CA VAL A 3 -11.03 18.26 8.98
C VAL A 3 -11.47 17.10 9.87
N LEU A 4 -12.56 16.42 9.47
CA LEU A 4 -12.94 15.12 10.03
C LEU A 4 -12.37 14.01 9.17
N LEU A 5 -11.30 13.35 9.63
CA LEU A 5 -10.72 12.17 8.97
C LEU A 5 -11.45 10.91 9.45
N ALA A 6 -12.35 10.37 8.62
CA ALA A 6 -13.05 9.12 8.90
C ALA A 6 -12.28 7.93 8.29
N SER A 7 -11.55 7.21 9.12
CA SER A 7 -10.60 6.19 8.67
C SER A 7 -10.40 5.08 9.71
N PRO A 8 -10.05 3.85 9.31
CA PRO A 8 -9.58 2.82 10.24
C PRO A 8 -8.40 3.34 11.07
N PHE A 9 -8.53 3.28 12.41
CA PHE A 9 -7.53 3.78 13.35
C PHE A 9 -7.64 3.05 14.69
N GLY A 10 -6.52 2.82 15.38
CA GLY A 10 -6.50 2.23 16.72
C GLY A 10 -6.78 0.72 16.73
N GLY A 11 -5.75 -0.13 16.79
CA GLY A 11 -5.87 -1.58 16.97
C GLY A 11 -6.35 -2.37 15.74
N VAL A 12 -6.56 -1.73 14.61
CA VAL A 12 -6.94 -2.39 13.34
C VAL A 12 -5.70 -2.61 12.49
N HIS A 13 -5.41 -3.87 12.14
CA HIS A 13 -4.33 -4.20 11.21
C HIS A 13 -4.78 -3.97 9.76
N GLY A 14 -3.92 -3.34 8.94
CA GLY A 14 -4.16 -3.13 7.51
C GLY A 14 -3.50 -1.88 6.96
N GLY A 15 -3.39 -1.79 5.63
CA GLY A 15 -2.73 -0.68 4.94
C GLY A 15 -3.32 0.69 5.27
N ILE A 16 -4.66 0.81 5.28
CA ILE A 16 -5.35 2.08 5.58
C ILE A 16 -5.10 2.51 7.04
N SER A 17 -5.14 1.58 7.99
CA SER A 17 -4.88 1.88 9.40
C SER A 17 -3.45 2.37 9.62
N ARG A 18 -2.47 1.78 8.93
CA ARG A 18 -1.07 2.25 8.95
C ARG A 18 -0.96 3.65 8.36
N TRP A 19 -1.57 3.89 7.19
CA TRP A 19 -1.60 5.22 6.58
C TRP A 19 -2.17 6.26 7.55
N THR A 20 -3.33 5.97 8.17
CA THR A 20 -3.95 6.87 9.14
C THR A 20 -3.03 7.14 10.34
N SER A 21 -2.35 6.11 10.83
CA SER A 21 -1.40 6.24 11.93
C SER A 21 -0.21 7.11 11.55
N HIS A 22 0.37 6.94 10.35
CA HIS A 22 1.49 7.76 9.87
C HIS A 22 1.09 9.22 9.74
N ILE A 23 -0.06 9.50 9.10
CA ILE A 23 -0.60 10.87 8.97
C ILE A 23 -0.86 11.49 10.35
N ASN A 24 -1.51 10.76 11.27
CA ASN A 24 -1.80 11.27 12.61
C ASN A 24 -0.53 11.51 13.45
N ASN A 25 0.44 10.60 13.36
CA ASN A 25 1.70 10.76 14.09
C ASN A 25 2.49 11.95 13.55
N TYR A 26 2.54 12.14 12.25
CA TYR A 26 3.18 13.30 11.64
C TYR A 26 2.46 14.58 12.01
N TYR A 27 1.13 14.63 11.90
CA TYR A 27 0.32 15.78 12.33
C TYR A 27 0.64 16.23 13.76
N LYS A 28 0.81 15.30 14.70
CA LYS A 28 1.16 15.58 16.09
C LYS A 28 2.57 16.16 16.29
N THR A 29 3.45 16.04 15.31
CA THR A 29 4.80 16.64 15.36
C THR A 29 4.82 18.09 14.90
N LEU A 30 3.74 18.55 14.27
CA LEU A 30 3.63 19.94 13.79
C LEU A 30 3.37 20.88 14.98
N HIS A 31 4.24 21.86 15.18
CA HIS A 31 4.12 22.81 16.29
C HIS A 31 2.92 23.77 16.13
N GLU A 32 2.63 24.18 14.89
CA GLU A 32 1.51 25.04 14.54
C GLU A 32 0.82 24.47 13.29
N PRO A 33 -0.09 23.50 13.45
CA PRO A 33 -0.76 22.93 12.31
C PRO A 33 -1.76 23.94 11.71
N PHE A 34 -1.67 24.14 10.39
CA PHE A 34 -2.59 25.02 9.64
C PHE A 34 -4.05 24.53 9.61
N CYS A 35 -4.30 23.33 10.12
CA CYS A 35 -5.64 22.75 10.23
C CYS A 35 -5.83 22.03 11.57
N GLU A 36 -7.07 21.94 12.02
CA GLU A 36 -7.48 21.07 13.12
C GLU A 36 -7.96 19.74 12.52
N MET A 37 -7.28 18.64 12.85
CA MET A 37 -7.65 17.30 12.37
C MET A 37 -8.25 16.46 13.49
N ASP A 38 -9.50 16.04 13.32
CA ASP A 38 -10.21 15.12 14.21
C ASP A 38 -10.38 13.77 13.51
N ILE A 39 -10.07 12.67 14.22
CA ILE A 39 -10.16 11.32 13.64
C ILE A 39 -11.43 10.63 14.14
N LEU A 40 -12.28 10.21 13.21
CA LEU A 40 -13.37 9.28 13.47
C LEU A 40 -12.87 7.85 13.19
N PRO A 41 -12.59 7.04 14.23
CA PRO A 41 -12.13 5.67 14.04
C PRO A 41 -13.21 4.81 13.38
N MET A 42 -12.87 4.17 12.25
CA MET A 42 -13.78 3.32 11.47
C MET A 42 -13.37 1.82 11.50
N GLY A 43 -12.62 1.43 12.52
CA GLY A 43 -12.20 0.05 12.73
C GLY A 43 -13.33 -0.86 13.24
N ARG A 44 -13.22 -2.16 12.95
CA ARG A 44 -14.08 -3.15 13.61
C ARG A 44 -13.64 -3.32 15.06
N SER A 45 -14.60 -3.31 15.99
CA SER A 45 -14.33 -3.41 17.43
C SER A 45 -13.93 -4.82 17.90
N SER A 46 -14.00 -5.84 17.02
CA SER A 46 -13.65 -7.22 17.36
C SER A 46 -12.92 -7.90 16.21
N PHE A 47 -11.84 -8.63 16.55
CA PHE A 47 -11.25 -9.64 15.68
C PHE A 47 -12.31 -10.73 15.44
N ILE A 48 -12.87 -10.78 14.26
CA ILE A 48 -13.74 -11.89 13.85
C ILE A 48 -12.79 -12.98 13.38
N ASN A 49 -12.65 -14.05 14.16
CA ASN A 49 -11.92 -15.24 13.75
C ASN A 49 -12.44 -15.73 12.39
N ILE A 50 -11.52 -16.16 11.53
CA ILE A 50 -11.83 -16.65 10.16
C ILE A 50 -12.87 -17.78 10.19
N ASN A 51 -12.95 -18.54 11.30
CA ASN A 51 -13.86 -19.66 11.52
C ASN A 51 -15.28 -19.27 11.99
N THR A 52 -15.62 -17.96 12.06
CA THR A 52 -16.96 -17.56 12.49
C THR A 52 -17.96 -17.63 11.34
N SER A 53 -19.19 -18.08 11.66
CA SER A 53 -20.31 -18.18 10.71
C SER A 53 -20.51 -16.87 9.92
N PHE A 54 -20.82 -16.98 8.62
CA PHE A 54 -21.13 -15.85 7.73
C PHE A 54 -22.19 -14.91 8.32
N PHE A 55 -23.26 -15.46 8.92
CA PHE A 55 -24.31 -14.66 9.58
C PHE A 55 -23.79 -13.85 10.78
N TYR A 56 -22.91 -14.44 11.60
CA TYR A 56 -22.32 -13.74 12.72
C TYR A 56 -21.45 -12.55 12.22
N ARG A 57 -20.72 -12.73 11.13
CA ARG A 57 -19.90 -11.67 10.50
C ARG A 57 -20.77 -10.51 10.00
N ILE A 58 -21.95 -10.79 9.44
CA ILE A 58 -22.92 -9.77 9.01
C ILE A 58 -23.48 -9.00 10.20
N LEU A 59 -23.93 -9.73 11.24
CA LEU A 59 -24.49 -9.10 12.45
C LEU A 59 -23.46 -8.21 13.17
N ALA A 60 -22.22 -8.68 13.27
CA ALA A 60 -21.12 -7.91 13.83
C ALA A 60 -20.86 -6.63 13.00
N ALA A 61 -20.83 -6.73 11.68
CA ALA A 61 -20.67 -5.59 10.80
C ALA A 61 -21.81 -4.56 10.93
N ILE A 62 -23.05 -5.02 11.05
CA ILE A 62 -24.21 -4.15 11.28
C ILE A 62 -24.09 -3.42 12.61
N ARG A 63 -23.71 -4.15 13.69
CA ARG A 63 -23.49 -3.56 15.01
C ARG A 63 -22.41 -2.50 14.97
N ASP A 64 -21.26 -2.80 14.37
CA ASP A 64 -20.13 -1.88 14.28
C ASP A 64 -20.50 -0.63 13.47
N TYR A 65 -21.22 -0.78 12.35
CA TYR A 65 -21.70 0.37 11.58
C TYR A 65 -22.73 1.22 12.35
N ARG A 66 -23.59 0.62 13.16
CA ARG A 66 -24.52 1.39 14.02
C ARG A 66 -23.76 2.28 15.01
N VAL A 67 -22.70 1.75 15.63
CA VAL A 67 -21.87 2.51 16.57
C VAL A 67 -21.16 3.66 15.83
N ILE A 68 -20.52 3.36 14.69
CA ILE A 68 -19.83 4.35 13.84
C ILE A 68 -20.82 5.46 13.42
N PHE A 69 -22.00 5.11 12.91
CA PHE A 69 -22.99 6.11 12.48
C PHE A 69 -23.56 6.94 13.62
N LYS A 70 -23.72 6.35 14.81
CA LYS A 70 -24.16 7.12 16.00
C LYS A 70 -23.10 8.17 16.37
N GLU A 71 -21.84 7.76 16.43
CA GLU A 71 -20.73 8.67 16.76
C GLU A 71 -20.54 9.74 15.65
N TYR A 72 -20.59 9.35 14.39
CA TYR A 72 -20.53 10.26 13.26
C TYR A 72 -21.60 11.34 13.32
N ARG A 73 -22.88 10.95 13.49
CA ARG A 73 -23.99 11.90 13.61
C ARG A 73 -23.84 12.81 14.82
N LYS A 74 -23.33 12.28 15.95
CA LYS A 74 -23.07 13.06 17.17
C LYS A 74 -22.02 14.14 16.90
N ARG A 75 -20.88 13.80 16.27
CA ARG A 75 -19.82 14.73 15.92
C ARG A 75 -20.31 15.82 14.98
N LEU A 76 -21.05 15.46 13.93
CA LEU A 76 -21.64 16.43 12.99
C LEU A 76 -22.72 17.35 13.61
N LYS A 77 -23.22 17.05 14.81
CA LYS A 77 -24.10 17.94 15.57
C LYS A 77 -23.34 18.89 16.50
N ILE A 78 -22.23 18.40 17.07
CA ILE A 78 -21.47 19.12 18.10
C ILE A 78 -20.43 20.05 17.48
N TYR A 79 -19.77 19.59 16.41
CA TYR A 79 -18.66 20.29 15.80
C TYR A 79 -19.01 20.77 14.39
N GLN A 80 -18.49 21.93 14.02
CA GLN A 80 -18.50 22.42 12.65
C GLN A 80 -17.20 21.94 11.97
N TYR A 81 -17.34 21.13 10.94
CA TYR A 81 -16.23 20.71 10.09
C TYR A 81 -16.33 21.38 8.73
N ASP A 82 -15.19 21.80 8.19
CA ASP A 82 -15.09 22.32 6.83
C ASP A 82 -15.04 21.16 5.83
N ILE A 83 -14.29 20.12 6.18
CA ILE A 83 -14.02 18.97 5.31
C ILE A 83 -14.28 17.65 6.06
N MET A 84 -14.89 16.71 5.35
CA MET A 84 -14.92 15.29 5.71
C MET A 84 -14.06 14.51 4.72
N HIS A 85 -12.96 13.94 5.19
CA HIS A 85 -12.08 13.06 4.43
C HIS A 85 -12.35 11.61 4.84
N LEU A 86 -12.89 10.81 3.91
CA LEU A 86 -13.28 9.42 4.13
C LEU A 86 -12.36 8.47 3.37
N THR A 87 -11.71 7.54 4.06
CA THR A 87 -10.94 6.46 3.41
C THR A 87 -11.81 5.25 3.11
N SER A 88 -11.55 4.58 1.99
CA SER A 88 -12.32 3.43 1.51
C SER A 88 -11.46 2.32 0.92
N SER A 89 -11.82 1.06 1.23
CA SER A 89 -11.30 -0.14 0.56
C SER A 89 -12.25 -0.69 -0.50
N ALA A 90 -13.32 0.03 -0.82
CA ALA A 90 -14.40 -0.35 -1.73
C ALA A 90 -15.23 -1.58 -1.30
N SER A 91 -15.80 -2.33 -2.25
CA SER A 91 -16.72 -3.45 -2.02
C SER A 91 -18.02 -3.01 -1.31
N ILE A 92 -18.56 -3.80 -0.41
CA ILE A 92 -19.80 -3.49 0.32
C ILE A 92 -19.68 -2.21 1.18
N SER A 93 -18.47 -1.84 1.60
CA SER A 93 -18.26 -0.61 2.38
C SER A 93 -18.66 0.67 1.62
N LEU A 94 -18.72 0.65 0.29
CA LEU A 94 -19.20 1.75 -0.53
C LEU A 94 -20.63 2.22 -0.19
N LEU A 95 -21.49 1.33 0.34
CA LEU A 95 -22.83 1.71 0.81
C LEU A 95 -22.76 2.65 2.02
N LYS A 96 -21.90 2.30 2.98
CA LYS A 96 -21.60 3.14 4.14
C LYS A 96 -20.98 4.47 3.69
N ASP A 97 -20.02 4.40 2.76
CA ASP A 97 -19.32 5.57 2.26
C ASP A 97 -20.29 6.56 1.60
N LEU A 98 -21.18 6.06 0.73
CA LEU A 98 -22.21 6.88 0.10
C LEU A 98 -23.15 7.55 1.11
N TYR A 99 -23.57 6.81 2.16
CA TYR A 99 -24.39 7.38 3.22
C TYR A 99 -23.66 8.52 3.95
N MET A 100 -22.40 8.30 4.34
CA MET A 100 -21.61 9.27 5.08
C MET A 100 -21.36 10.54 4.27
N LEU A 101 -21.01 10.42 2.98
CA LEU A 101 -20.83 11.55 2.06
C LEU A 101 -22.11 12.38 1.92
N LYS A 102 -23.26 11.72 1.68
CA LYS A 102 -24.54 12.43 1.55
C LYS A 102 -24.93 13.17 2.83
N LEU A 103 -24.69 12.58 3.99
CA LEU A 103 -24.99 13.23 5.26
C LEU A 103 -24.07 14.45 5.52
N ALA A 104 -22.77 14.36 5.21
CA ALA A 104 -21.87 15.51 5.29
C ALA A 104 -22.31 16.65 4.36
N LYS A 105 -22.60 16.34 3.10
CA LYS A 105 -23.09 17.32 2.11
C LYS A 105 -24.39 17.99 2.54
N SER A 106 -25.32 17.26 3.15
CA SER A 106 -26.58 17.85 3.64
C SER A 106 -26.35 18.89 4.76
N LYS A 107 -25.14 18.95 5.32
CA LYS A 107 -24.70 19.93 6.33
C LYS A 107 -23.75 20.99 5.78
N GLY A 108 -23.56 21.05 4.47
CA GLY A 108 -22.65 22.00 3.83
C GLY A 108 -21.16 21.66 3.96
N ILE A 109 -20.82 20.46 4.44
CA ILE A 109 -19.43 20.02 4.63
C ILE A 109 -18.88 19.51 3.29
N LYS A 110 -17.71 19.98 2.89
CA LYS A 110 -16.99 19.47 1.71
C LYS A 110 -16.54 18.04 1.94
N THR A 111 -16.55 17.22 0.89
CA THR A 111 -16.38 15.78 1.02
C THR A 111 -15.28 15.24 0.14
N ILE A 112 -14.38 14.46 0.74
CA ILE A 112 -13.33 13.72 0.04
C ILE A 112 -13.58 12.23 0.23
N ILE A 113 -13.49 11.47 -0.87
CA ILE A 113 -13.34 10.01 -0.82
C ILE A 113 -11.94 9.63 -1.26
N HIS A 114 -11.23 8.88 -0.42
CA HIS A 114 -9.87 8.42 -0.69
C HIS A 114 -9.84 6.90 -0.79
N PHE A 115 -9.62 6.39 -1.99
CA PHE A 115 -9.56 4.97 -2.27
C PHE A 115 -8.15 4.41 -2.06
N HIS A 116 -8.02 3.47 -1.13
CA HIS A 116 -6.76 2.79 -0.81
C HIS A 116 -6.65 1.42 -1.48
N PHE A 117 -6.91 1.34 -2.78
CA PHE A 117 -6.76 0.12 -3.59
C PHE A 117 -6.55 0.49 -5.06
N GLY A 118 -5.85 -0.37 -5.83
CA GLY A 118 -5.48 -0.12 -7.24
C GLY A 118 -6.36 -0.81 -8.28
N ARG A 119 -7.49 -1.47 -7.90
CA ARG A 119 -8.32 -2.26 -8.82
C ARG A 119 -9.44 -1.49 -9.52
N ILE A 120 -9.41 -0.16 -9.52
CA ILE A 120 -10.40 0.68 -10.22
C ILE A 120 -10.46 0.35 -11.72
N PRO A 121 -9.33 0.18 -12.44
CA PRO A 121 -9.35 -0.24 -13.84
C PRO A 121 -10.03 -1.59 -14.06
N ASP A 122 -9.83 -2.55 -13.17
CA ASP A 122 -10.47 -3.87 -13.25
C ASP A 122 -11.98 -3.80 -13.01
N LEU A 123 -12.41 -2.96 -12.07
CA LEU A 123 -13.83 -2.72 -11.82
C LEU A 123 -14.49 -2.05 -13.03
N TYR A 124 -13.80 -1.11 -13.67
CA TYR A 124 -14.25 -0.49 -14.90
C TYR A 124 -14.42 -1.51 -16.03
N LYS A 125 -13.46 -2.39 -16.26
CA LYS A 125 -13.55 -3.46 -17.25
C LYS A 125 -14.72 -4.42 -16.98
N LYS A 126 -14.94 -4.77 -15.70
CA LYS A 126 -16.00 -5.72 -15.28
C LYS A 126 -17.42 -5.12 -15.31
N GLN A 127 -17.59 -3.81 -15.21
CA GLN A 127 -18.87 -3.10 -15.19
C GLN A 127 -19.92 -3.69 -14.22
N ASN A 128 -19.48 -4.32 -13.12
CA ASN A 128 -20.30 -5.05 -12.17
C ASN A 128 -21.03 -4.10 -11.18
N TRP A 129 -21.74 -4.68 -10.20
CA TRP A 129 -22.44 -3.92 -9.16
C TRP A 129 -21.50 -3.02 -8.33
N GLU A 130 -20.26 -3.46 -8.10
CA GLU A 130 -19.27 -2.70 -7.35
C GLU A 130 -18.83 -1.44 -8.11
N TRP A 131 -18.61 -1.56 -9.42
CA TRP A 131 -18.36 -0.41 -10.29
C TRP A 131 -19.49 0.61 -10.27
N LYS A 132 -20.75 0.14 -10.41
CA LYS A 132 -21.94 1.01 -10.37
C LYS A 132 -22.07 1.74 -9.04
N LEU A 133 -21.70 1.10 -7.94
CA LEU A 133 -21.73 1.71 -6.60
C LEU A 133 -20.57 2.68 -6.40
N LEU A 134 -19.35 2.31 -6.84
CA LEU A 134 -18.17 3.16 -6.81
C LEU A 134 -18.42 4.47 -7.56
N THR A 135 -18.94 4.42 -8.77
CA THR A 135 -19.25 5.62 -9.56
C THR A 135 -20.29 6.51 -8.89
N ARG A 136 -21.26 5.93 -8.14
CA ARG A 136 -22.19 6.72 -7.32
C ARG A 136 -21.49 7.40 -6.16
N VAL A 137 -20.53 6.74 -5.52
CA VAL A 137 -19.72 7.34 -4.44
C VAL A 137 -18.89 8.49 -5.00
N VAL A 138 -18.15 8.28 -6.10
CA VAL A 138 -17.36 9.31 -6.78
C VAL A 138 -18.20 10.53 -7.16
N LYS A 139 -19.40 10.34 -7.73
CA LYS A 139 -20.35 11.43 -8.07
C LYS A 139 -20.81 12.23 -6.84
N ASN A 140 -20.80 11.65 -5.66
CA ASN A 140 -21.22 12.31 -4.43
C ASN A 140 -20.07 12.94 -3.63
N ALA A 141 -18.81 12.73 -4.01
CA ALA A 141 -17.67 13.39 -3.41
C ALA A 141 -17.34 14.71 -4.14
N ASP A 142 -16.87 15.71 -3.41
CA ASP A 142 -16.36 16.96 -3.99
C ASP A 142 -14.95 16.74 -4.57
N LEU A 143 -14.17 15.84 -3.93
CA LEU A 143 -12.88 15.37 -4.43
C LEU A 143 -12.76 13.83 -4.25
N THR A 144 -12.22 13.17 -5.24
CA THR A 144 -11.85 11.75 -5.18
C THR A 144 -10.33 11.63 -5.22
N ILE A 145 -9.75 10.92 -4.24
CA ILE A 145 -8.32 10.64 -4.19
C ILE A 145 -8.10 9.17 -4.49
N VAL A 146 -7.12 8.88 -5.34
CA VAL A 146 -6.65 7.53 -5.68
C VAL A 146 -5.14 7.43 -5.46
N LEU A 147 -4.61 6.21 -5.36
CA LEU A 147 -3.20 5.97 -5.05
C LEU A 147 -2.30 5.96 -6.28
N ASP A 148 -2.85 5.71 -7.48
CA ASP A 148 -2.10 5.39 -8.69
C ASP A 148 -2.68 6.06 -9.93
N LYS A 149 -1.80 6.25 -10.92
CA LYS A 149 -2.11 6.89 -12.19
C LYS A 149 -3.16 6.13 -13.01
N SER A 150 -3.13 4.80 -13.00
CA SER A 150 -4.06 3.97 -13.78
C SER A 150 -5.51 4.13 -13.27
N SER A 151 -5.70 4.18 -11.94
CA SER A 151 -6.99 4.48 -11.31
C SER A 151 -7.45 5.90 -11.63
N TYR A 152 -6.55 6.88 -11.60
CA TYR A 152 -6.82 8.27 -11.95
C TYR A 152 -7.28 8.40 -13.41
N GLU A 153 -6.51 7.89 -14.37
CA GLU A 153 -6.84 7.93 -15.80
C GLU A 153 -8.15 7.23 -16.09
N THR A 154 -8.43 6.08 -15.43
CA THR A 154 -9.69 5.36 -15.58
C THR A 154 -10.89 6.22 -15.18
N LEU A 155 -10.80 6.95 -14.05
CA LEU A 155 -11.88 7.83 -13.62
C LEU A 155 -12.03 9.04 -14.52
N LEU A 156 -10.93 9.63 -15.02
CA LEU A 156 -10.97 10.71 -16.01
C LEU A 156 -11.66 10.28 -17.32
N LEU A 157 -11.35 9.09 -17.83
CA LEU A 157 -11.99 8.50 -19.02
C LEU A 157 -13.50 8.33 -18.82
N CYS A 158 -13.95 8.12 -17.59
CA CYS A 158 -15.38 8.06 -17.24
C CYS A 158 -16.03 9.44 -17.04
N GLY A 159 -15.30 10.53 -17.30
CA GLY A 159 -15.81 11.91 -17.23
C GLY A 159 -15.77 12.53 -15.83
N PHE A 160 -15.14 11.89 -14.83
CA PHE A 160 -14.94 12.47 -13.51
C PHE A 160 -13.75 13.43 -13.54
N LYS A 161 -13.99 14.73 -13.24
CA LYS A 161 -12.94 15.76 -13.28
C LYS A 161 -12.34 16.08 -11.90
N ASN A 162 -13.04 15.73 -10.84
CA ASN A 162 -12.66 15.99 -9.44
C ASN A 162 -11.86 14.80 -8.86
N VAL A 163 -10.81 14.39 -9.55
CA VAL A 163 -9.95 13.27 -9.15
C VAL A 163 -8.51 13.77 -8.98
N SER A 164 -7.82 13.29 -7.97
CA SER A 164 -6.40 13.56 -7.72
C SER A 164 -5.67 12.30 -7.29
N ILE A 165 -4.36 12.29 -7.48
CA ILE A 165 -3.48 11.21 -7.00
C ILE A 165 -2.85 11.67 -5.68
N LEU A 166 -2.86 10.80 -4.68
CA LEU A 166 -2.08 10.94 -3.45
C LEU A 166 -1.48 9.58 -3.09
N PRO A 167 -0.16 9.39 -3.21
CA PRO A 167 0.48 8.13 -2.88
C PRO A 167 0.50 7.88 -1.37
N ASN A 168 0.73 6.62 -0.96
CA ASN A 168 1.05 6.35 0.42
C ASN A 168 2.46 6.89 0.76
N PRO A 169 2.68 7.41 1.97
CA PRO A 169 4.02 7.75 2.42
C PRO A 169 4.81 6.49 2.80
N VAL A 170 6.14 6.55 2.66
CA VAL A 170 7.00 5.60 3.36
C VAL A 170 6.85 5.79 4.88
N ALA A 171 6.82 4.68 5.61
CA ALA A 171 6.68 4.74 7.05
C ALA A 171 7.89 5.48 7.69
N PRO A 172 7.66 6.51 8.54
CA PRO A 172 8.76 7.26 9.16
C PRO A 172 9.72 6.38 9.98
N GLU A 173 9.22 5.26 10.50
CA GLU A 173 9.99 4.27 11.24
C GLU A 173 11.08 3.63 10.37
N VAL A 174 10.83 3.41 9.07
CA VAL A 174 11.82 2.84 8.14
C VAL A 174 13.06 3.72 8.07
N ASN A 175 12.87 5.03 7.89
CA ASN A 175 14.00 5.97 7.82
C ASN A 175 14.81 5.99 9.13
N LYS A 176 14.16 5.84 10.29
CA LYS A 176 14.84 5.73 11.59
C LYS A 176 15.65 4.44 11.69
N ILE A 177 15.06 3.29 11.29
CA ILE A 177 15.75 2.00 11.29
C ILE A 177 16.96 2.05 10.36
N VAL A 178 16.80 2.54 9.15
CA VAL A 178 17.89 2.67 8.16
C VAL A 178 19.00 3.58 8.70
N ALA A 179 18.66 4.74 9.28
CA ALA A 179 19.62 5.67 9.82
C ALA A 179 20.42 5.09 11.02
N SER A 180 19.77 4.24 11.84
CA SER A 180 20.41 3.60 13.01
C SER A 180 21.23 2.37 12.67
N ASN A 181 21.15 1.84 11.44
CA ASN A 181 21.81 0.61 11.00
C ASN A 181 22.68 0.81 9.76
N LYS A 182 23.33 1.97 9.61
CA LYS A 182 24.12 2.31 8.41
C LYS A 182 25.29 1.36 8.12
N ASP A 183 25.81 0.69 9.15
CA ASP A 183 26.96 -0.20 9.05
C ASP A 183 26.58 -1.65 8.69
N VAL A 184 25.30 -1.90 8.37
CA VAL A 184 24.85 -3.23 7.93
C VAL A 184 25.47 -3.55 6.57
N ASN A 185 26.27 -4.62 6.52
CA ASN A 185 26.84 -5.13 5.29
C ASN A 185 25.80 -5.92 4.49
N ARG A 186 25.83 -5.75 3.19
CA ARG A 186 24.99 -6.55 2.29
C ARG A 186 25.60 -7.94 2.08
N GLU A 187 24.71 -8.93 2.04
CA GLU A 187 25.03 -10.33 1.80
C GLU A 187 24.95 -10.61 0.30
N SER A 188 26.08 -10.78 -0.35
CA SER A 188 26.15 -11.05 -1.80
C SER A 188 25.32 -12.27 -2.17
N ASN A 189 24.71 -12.25 -3.37
CA ASN A 189 23.86 -13.30 -3.92
C ASN A 189 22.64 -13.67 -3.06
N THR A 190 22.23 -12.79 -2.14
CA THR A 190 21.03 -12.99 -1.31
C THR A 190 19.84 -12.29 -1.94
N ILE A 191 18.81 -13.05 -2.27
CA ILE A 191 17.54 -12.59 -2.81
C ILE A 191 16.52 -12.59 -1.69
N LEU A 192 15.80 -11.48 -1.52
CA LEU A 192 14.78 -11.34 -0.49
C LEU A 192 13.41 -11.09 -1.11
N PHE A 193 12.42 -11.84 -0.64
CA PHE A 193 11.00 -11.56 -0.79
C PHE A 193 10.40 -11.27 0.58
N THR A 194 9.52 -10.26 0.68
CA THR A 194 8.73 -10.01 1.89
C THR A 194 7.26 -9.83 1.58
N GLY A 195 6.41 -10.47 2.39
CA GLY A 195 4.95 -10.42 2.27
C GLY A 195 4.30 -11.77 2.57
N HIS A 196 2.98 -11.85 2.39
CA HIS A 196 2.28 -13.14 2.45
C HIS A 196 2.86 -14.10 1.41
N VAL A 197 3.37 -15.26 1.84
CA VAL A 197 3.96 -16.26 0.97
C VAL A 197 2.82 -17.13 0.39
N VAL A 198 2.21 -16.63 -0.68
CA VAL A 198 1.09 -17.27 -1.37
C VAL A 198 1.31 -17.25 -2.88
N LYS A 199 0.65 -18.15 -3.60
CA LYS A 199 0.80 -18.30 -5.06
C LYS A 199 0.64 -16.99 -5.84
N THR A 200 -0.33 -16.15 -5.46
CA THR A 200 -0.60 -14.89 -6.15
C THR A 200 0.49 -13.84 -5.99
N LYS A 201 1.44 -14.08 -5.10
CA LYS A 201 2.65 -13.26 -4.92
C LYS A 201 3.84 -13.73 -5.78
N GLY A 202 3.65 -14.73 -6.63
CA GLY A 202 4.67 -15.19 -7.58
C GLY A 202 5.85 -15.91 -6.93
N VAL A 203 5.66 -16.49 -5.75
CA VAL A 203 6.74 -17.14 -4.99
C VAL A 203 7.21 -18.44 -5.66
N PHE A 204 6.35 -19.12 -6.43
CA PHE A 204 6.77 -20.30 -7.19
C PHE A 204 7.71 -19.91 -8.34
N GLU A 205 7.35 -18.89 -9.11
CA GLU A 205 8.18 -18.37 -10.19
C GLU A 205 9.52 -17.86 -9.65
N LEU A 206 9.53 -17.28 -8.44
CA LEU A 206 10.76 -16.83 -7.80
C LEU A 206 11.67 -18.02 -7.44
N VAL A 207 11.11 -19.07 -6.83
CA VAL A 207 11.89 -20.29 -6.52
C VAL A 207 12.45 -20.93 -7.80
N GLU A 208 11.63 -21.08 -8.85
CA GLU A 208 12.07 -21.68 -10.11
C GLU A 208 13.13 -20.81 -10.82
N ALA A 209 13.01 -19.48 -10.77
CA ALA A 209 14.04 -18.57 -11.27
C ALA A 209 15.36 -18.73 -10.49
N CYS A 210 15.31 -18.79 -9.16
CA CYS A 210 16.48 -18.98 -8.30
C CYS A 210 17.13 -20.37 -8.48
N ASN A 211 16.34 -21.41 -8.77
CA ASN A 211 16.86 -22.76 -9.05
C ASN A 211 17.80 -22.82 -10.26
N GLN A 212 17.69 -21.86 -11.17
CA GLN A 212 18.49 -21.79 -12.40
C GLN A 212 19.74 -20.90 -12.24
N LEU A 213 19.91 -20.27 -11.08
CA LEU A 213 21.01 -19.33 -10.81
C LEU A 213 22.05 -19.99 -9.88
N PRO A 214 23.35 -19.85 -10.16
CA PRO A 214 24.38 -20.45 -9.32
C PRO A 214 24.57 -19.67 -8.01
N ASN A 215 24.81 -20.39 -6.92
CA ASN A 215 25.23 -19.82 -5.62
C ASN A 215 24.30 -18.74 -5.05
N VAL A 216 22.98 -18.85 -5.29
CA VAL A 216 21.98 -17.92 -4.81
C VAL A 216 21.34 -18.43 -3.53
N SER A 217 21.16 -17.54 -2.54
CA SER A 217 20.35 -17.76 -1.35
C SER A 217 19.04 -16.98 -1.46
N LEU A 218 17.90 -17.68 -1.37
CA LEU A 218 16.57 -17.09 -1.39
C LEU A 218 15.97 -17.06 0.01
N LYS A 219 15.68 -15.87 0.52
CA LYS A 219 14.99 -15.65 1.80
C LYS A 219 13.54 -15.23 1.57
N LEU A 220 12.60 -15.95 2.19
CA LEU A 220 11.17 -15.63 2.17
C LEU A 220 10.73 -15.21 3.57
N VAL A 221 10.27 -13.96 3.71
CA VAL A 221 9.81 -13.40 5.00
C VAL A 221 8.32 -13.10 4.92
N GLY A 222 7.56 -13.61 5.89
CA GLY A 222 6.13 -13.36 6.06
C GLY A 222 5.33 -14.63 6.38
N TYR A 223 4.03 -14.42 6.57
CA TYR A 223 3.12 -15.51 6.88
C TYR A 223 3.07 -16.52 5.72
N ILE A 224 3.14 -17.79 6.07
CA ILE A 224 3.05 -18.93 5.14
C ILE A 224 2.24 -20.05 5.76
N GLU A 225 1.38 -20.68 5.00
CA GLU A 225 0.68 -21.90 5.39
C GLU A 225 1.58 -23.13 5.21
N ASP A 226 1.39 -24.16 6.05
CA ASP A 226 2.24 -25.36 6.06
C ASP A 226 2.29 -26.08 4.70
N ASP A 227 1.14 -26.22 4.03
CA ASP A 227 1.07 -26.85 2.69
C ASP A 227 1.89 -26.07 1.65
N MET A 228 1.88 -24.75 1.72
CA MET A 228 2.67 -23.89 0.86
C MET A 228 4.17 -24.06 1.17
N LYS A 229 4.53 -24.10 2.45
CA LYS A 229 5.91 -24.31 2.90
C LYS A 229 6.47 -25.65 2.42
N MET A 230 5.69 -26.72 2.54
CA MET A 230 6.07 -28.04 2.02
C MET A 230 6.28 -28.01 0.51
N SER A 231 5.33 -27.44 -0.24
CA SER A 231 5.41 -27.35 -1.70
C SER A 231 6.62 -26.53 -2.20
N LEU A 232 7.00 -25.46 -1.50
CA LEU A 232 8.17 -24.67 -1.85
C LEU A 232 9.47 -25.42 -1.56
N ASN A 233 9.57 -26.10 -0.41
CA ASN A 233 10.75 -26.91 -0.06
C ASN A 233 10.97 -28.07 -1.04
N GLU A 234 9.91 -28.73 -1.52
CA GLU A 234 10.00 -29.79 -2.52
C GLU A 234 10.50 -29.31 -3.88
N ARG A 235 10.21 -28.04 -4.24
CA ARG A 235 10.61 -27.42 -5.50
C ARG A 235 11.99 -26.81 -5.47
N ALA A 236 12.44 -26.34 -4.31
CA ALA A 236 13.68 -25.59 -4.16
C ALA A 236 14.90 -26.50 -4.41
N LYS A 237 15.74 -26.09 -5.36
CA LYS A 237 17.10 -26.62 -5.61
C LYS A 237 18.15 -25.59 -5.18
N CYS A 238 17.79 -24.31 -5.12
CA CYS A 238 18.61 -23.24 -4.54
C CYS A 238 18.61 -23.31 -3.00
N CYS A 239 19.49 -22.57 -2.35
CA CYS A 239 19.45 -22.38 -0.91
C CYS A 239 18.19 -21.56 -0.56
N LEU A 240 17.14 -22.21 -0.02
CA LEU A 240 15.89 -21.60 0.37
C LEU A 240 15.78 -21.49 1.89
N GLU A 241 15.57 -20.27 2.40
CA GLU A 241 15.30 -19.99 3.80
C GLU A 241 13.91 -19.38 3.97
N ILE A 242 13.01 -20.08 4.64
CA ILE A 242 11.66 -19.62 4.97
C ILE A 242 11.68 -19.12 6.42
N MET A 243 11.76 -17.80 6.59
CA MET A 243 11.97 -17.15 7.88
C MET A 243 10.68 -16.96 8.69
N GLY A 244 9.49 -17.09 8.05
CA GLY A 244 8.21 -16.85 8.69
C GLY A 244 7.94 -15.36 8.95
N GLU A 245 7.03 -15.09 9.89
CA GLU A 245 6.72 -13.71 10.30
C GLU A 245 7.81 -13.16 11.21
N MET A 246 8.21 -11.93 10.94
CA MET A 246 9.25 -11.22 11.70
C MET A 246 8.72 -9.88 12.21
N SER A 247 9.41 -9.28 13.17
CA SER A 247 9.13 -7.90 13.57
C SER A 247 9.35 -6.94 12.39
N TYR A 248 8.62 -5.82 12.38
CA TYR A 248 8.76 -4.82 11.30
C TYR A 248 10.21 -4.32 11.17
N GLU A 249 10.87 -4.10 12.30
CA GLU A 249 12.27 -3.69 12.33
C GLU A 249 13.21 -4.74 11.70
N ASP A 250 13.00 -6.03 12.01
CA ASP A 250 13.82 -7.11 11.46
C ASP A 250 13.60 -7.29 9.96
N VAL A 251 12.35 -7.11 9.47
CA VAL A 251 12.06 -7.09 8.03
C VAL A 251 12.87 -6.01 7.31
N ILE A 252 12.92 -4.79 7.86
CA ILE A 252 13.71 -3.70 7.26
C ILE A 252 15.21 -4.01 7.32
N LYS A 253 15.70 -4.60 8.40
CA LYS A 253 17.09 -5.04 8.50
C LYS A 253 17.45 -6.10 7.46
N GLU A 254 16.56 -7.08 7.20
CA GLU A 254 16.77 -8.04 6.11
C GLU A 254 16.76 -7.37 4.73
N MET A 255 15.91 -6.38 4.49
CA MET A 255 15.97 -5.55 3.27
C MET A 255 17.31 -4.81 3.15
N MET A 256 17.88 -4.32 4.24
CA MET A 256 19.20 -3.66 4.22
C MET A 256 20.35 -4.66 3.95
N LYS A 257 20.20 -5.91 4.38
CA LYS A 257 21.20 -6.98 4.16
C LYS A 257 21.13 -7.60 2.78
N CYS A 258 19.95 -7.73 2.19
CA CYS A 258 19.80 -8.46 0.93
C CYS A 258 20.56 -7.80 -0.22
N ASP A 259 21.01 -8.62 -1.17
CA ASP A 259 21.62 -8.13 -2.40
C ASP A 259 20.57 -7.58 -3.37
N ILE A 260 19.48 -8.35 -3.56
CA ILE A 260 18.38 -8.00 -4.44
C ILE A 260 17.05 -8.22 -3.71
N PHE A 261 16.15 -7.25 -3.78
CA PHE A 261 14.77 -7.40 -3.36
C PHE A 261 13.88 -7.75 -4.56
N VAL A 262 13.04 -8.79 -4.43
CA VAL A 262 12.19 -9.25 -5.53
C VAL A 262 10.73 -9.31 -5.10
N LEU A 263 9.84 -8.67 -5.90
CA LEU A 263 8.39 -8.70 -5.70
C LEU A 263 7.69 -9.16 -6.99
N PRO A 264 7.56 -10.49 -7.24
CA PRO A 264 7.05 -11.05 -8.50
C PRO A 264 5.54 -11.23 -8.51
N THR A 265 4.82 -10.37 -7.82
CA THR A 265 3.37 -10.47 -7.54
C THR A 265 2.51 -10.41 -8.82
N TYR A 266 1.35 -11.07 -8.82
CA TYR A 266 0.40 -11.04 -9.95
C TYR A 266 -0.57 -9.85 -9.88
N THR A 267 -0.75 -9.28 -8.70
CA THR A 267 -1.67 -8.16 -8.50
C THR A 267 -1.30 -7.37 -7.26
N GLU A 268 -1.28 -6.07 -7.38
CA GLU A 268 -1.09 -5.12 -6.30
C GLU A 268 -1.98 -3.88 -6.52
N GLY A 269 -2.19 -3.11 -5.44
CA GLY A 269 -2.68 -1.75 -5.56
C GLY A 269 -1.50 -0.78 -5.53
N PHE A 270 -1.08 -0.46 -4.31
CA PHE A 270 0.08 0.38 -4.02
C PHE A 270 0.88 -0.32 -2.90
N PRO A 271 1.85 -1.18 -3.24
CA PRO A 271 2.52 -2.04 -2.26
C PRO A 271 3.52 -1.25 -1.39
N ASN A 272 3.22 -1.10 -0.10
CA ASN A 272 4.11 -0.41 0.84
C ASN A 272 5.50 -1.06 0.92
N VAL A 273 5.58 -2.38 0.70
CA VAL A 273 6.85 -3.12 0.69
C VAL A 273 7.84 -2.59 -0.38
N ILE A 274 7.34 -2.03 -1.48
CA ILE A 274 8.19 -1.34 -2.46
C ILE A 274 8.75 -0.05 -1.86
N LEU A 275 7.94 0.77 -1.17
CA LEU A 275 8.45 1.97 -0.48
C LEU A 275 9.50 1.62 0.58
N GLU A 276 9.25 0.55 1.33
CA GLU A 276 10.14 0.03 2.36
C GLU A 276 11.47 -0.42 1.75
N SER A 277 11.45 -1.20 0.66
CA SER A 277 12.65 -1.65 -0.05
C SER A 277 13.43 -0.51 -0.72
N MET A 278 12.73 0.51 -1.25
CA MET A 278 13.36 1.73 -1.78
C MET A 278 14.09 2.50 -0.68
N ALA A 279 13.46 2.67 0.49
CA ALA A 279 14.05 3.37 1.63
C ALA A 279 15.23 2.60 2.24
N ALA A 280 15.18 1.27 2.25
CA ALA A 280 16.29 0.39 2.63
C ALA A 280 17.43 0.35 1.57
N GLY A 281 17.27 1.04 0.44
CA GLY A 281 18.26 1.12 -0.63
C GLY A 281 18.49 -0.22 -1.34
N CYS A 282 17.44 -1.01 -1.56
CA CYS A 282 17.54 -2.28 -2.28
C CYS A 282 17.70 -2.06 -3.79
N ALA A 283 18.45 -2.94 -4.46
CA ALA A 283 18.26 -3.16 -5.89
C ALA A 283 16.98 -3.98 -6.07
N ILE A 284 16.06 -3.54 -6.92
CA ILE A 284 14.70 -4.07 -6.97
C ILE A 284 14.41 -4.72 -8.32
N VAL A 285 13.83 -5.93 -8.28
CA VAL A 285 13.15 -6.56 -9.40
C VAL A 285 11.68 -6.71 -9.01
N ALA A 286 10.76 -6.22 -9.84
CA ALA A 286 9.34 -6.31 -9.54
C ALA A 286 8.51 -6.51 -10.82
N THR A 287 7.24 -6.87 -10.66
CA THR A 287 6.33 -7.08 -11.78
C THR A 287 5.59 -5.80 -12.19
N ASP A 288 5.20 -5.74 -13.47
CA ASP A 288 4.41 -4.66 -14.08
C ASP A 288 2.93 -4.79 -13.67
N VAL A 289 2.63 -4.50 -12.40
CA VAL A 289 1.26 -4.56 -11.87
C VAL A 289 0.96 -3.39 -10.93
N GLY A 290 -0.29 -2.91 -10.96
CA GLY A 290 -0.77 -1.84 -10.08
C GLY A 290 0.06 -0.56 -10.20
N ALA A 291 0.43 0.02 -9.07
CA ALA A 291 1.26 1.22 -9.00
C ALA A 291 2.77 0.94 -9.09
N ILE A 292 3.23 -0.31 -9.15
CA ILE A 292 4.66 -0.65 -9.11
C ILE A 292 5.47 0.08 -10.21
N PRO A 293 5.03 0.10 -11.50
CA PRO A 293 5.75 0.81 -12.54
C PRO A 293 5.90 2.31 -12.28
N GLU A 294 4.86 2.94 -11.75
CA GLU A 294 4.86 4.36 -11.38
C GLU A 294 5.78 4.61 -10.18
N MET A 295 5.69 3.79 -9.14
CA MET A 295 6.54 3.89 -7.95
C MET A 295 8.02 3.78 -8.31
N LEU A 296 8.36 2.89 -9.23
CA LEU A 296 9.73 2.62 -9.69
C LEU A 296 10.12 3.41 -10.96
N GLY A 297 9.31 4.40 -11.35
CA GLY A 297 9.66 5.36 -12.40
C GLY A 297 9.96 4.73 -13.76
N VAL A 298 9.20 3.73 -14.19
CA VAL A 298 9.46 2.99 -15.46
C VAL A 298 9.48 3.91 -16.68
N ASN A 299 8.67 4.97 -16.66
CA ASN A 299 8.58 5.94 -17.76
C ASN A 299 9.52 7.15 -17.58
N ASP A 300 10.34 7.17 -16.55
CA ASP A 300 11.28 8.26 -16.29
C ASP A 300 12.54 8.07 -17.13
N LYS A 301 13.29 9.17 -17.34
CA LYS A 301 14.58 9.11 -18.03
C LYS A 301 15.63 8.32 -17.24
N LYS A 302 15.50 8.30 -15.92
CA LYS A 302 16.40 7.63 -14.99
C LYS A 302 15.86 6.24 -14.66
N ARG A 303 16.71 5.23 -14.64
CA ARG A 303 16.34 3.85 -14.29
C ARG A 303 16.43 3.65 -12.78
N TYR A 304 15.46 2.95 -12.21
CA TYR A 304 15.37 2.73 -10.77
C TYR A 304 15.32 1.25 -10.39
N ALA A 305 14.83 0.40 -11.29
CA ALA A 305 14.61 -1.03 -11.03
C ALA A 305 14.49 -1.80 -12.34
N LEU A 306 14.44 -3.13 -12.26
CA LEU A 306 14.03 -3.99 -13.38
C LEU A 306 12.57 -4.40 -13.20
N ILE A 307 11.79 -4.22 -14.25
CA ILE A 307 10.36 -4.57 -14.26
C ILE A 307 10.14 -5.70 -15.25
N VAL A 308 9.45 -6.75 -14.79
CA VAL A 308 9.16 -7.96 -15.57
C VAL A 308 7.64 -8.20 -15.64
N LYS A 309 7.21 -9.03 -16.57
CA LYS A 309 5.80 -9.44 -16.63
C LYS A 309 5.46 -10.40 -15.50
N PRO A 310 4.25 -10.35 -14.92
CA PRO A 310 3.83 -11.34 -13.94
C PRO A 310 3.73 -12.72 -14.58
N LYS A 311 4.07 -13.77 -13.82
CA LYS A 311 4.09 -15.19 -14.27
C LYS A 311 5.10 -15.50 -15.39
N ASP A 312 6.10 -14.67 -15.56
CA ASP A 312 7.19 -14.89 -16.53
C ASP A 312 8.48 -15.19 -15.78
N GLU A 313 8.70 -16.48 -15.55
CA GLU A 313 9.86 -17.01 -14.83
C GLU A 313 11.17 -16.70 -15.56
N THR A 314 11.17 -16.78 -16.90
CA THR A 314 12.37 -16.55 -17.69
C THR A 314 12.86 -15.10 -17.57
N THR A 315 11.98 -14.14 -17.80
CA THR A 315 12.37 -12.72 -17.65
C THR A 315 12.68 -12.35 -16.20
N LEU A 316 12.05 -13.00 -15.22
CA LEU A 316 12.37 -12.83 -13.80
C LEU A 316 13.79 -13.32 -13.49
N LYS A 317 14.15 -14.54 -13.97
CA LYS A 317 15.49 -15.10 -13.84
C LYS A 317 16.53 -14.19 -14.49
N ASP A 318 16.30 -13.76 -15.75
CA ASP A 318 17.25 -12.91 -16.48
C ASP A 318 17.46 -11.55 -15.80
N ALA A 319 16.40 -10.96 -15.23
CA ALA A 319 16.49 -9.71 -14.48
C ALA A 319 17.31 -9.87 -13.17
N ILE A 320 17.12 -10.97 -12.46
CA ILE A 320 17.90 -11.28 -11.26
C ILE A 320 19.37 -11.50 -11.64
N GLU A 321 19.65 -12.32 -12.66
CA GLU A 321 21.01 -12.61 -13.14
C GLU A 321 21.77 -11.35 -13.56
N LEU A 322 21.09 -10.43 -14.24
CA LEU A 322 21.65 -9.15 -14.63
C LEU A 322 22.13 -8.35 -13.42
N LEU A 323 21.30 -8.24 -12.36
CA LEU A 323 21.69 -7.53 -11.15
C LEU A 323 22.73 -8.27 -10.31
N LEU A 324 22.82 -9.60 -10.40
CA LEU A 324 23.87 -10.36 -9.72
C LEU A 324 25.24 -10.14 -10.39
N THR A 325 25.26 -9.91 -11.70
CA THR A 325 26.50 -9.82 -12.51
C THR A 325 26.94 -8.39 -12.79
N ASP A 326 26.06 -7.40 -12.72
CA ASP A 326 26.36 -5.98 -12.96
C ASP A 326 26.30 -5.16 -11.65
N ASP A 327 27.39 -5.14 -10.90
CA ASP A 327 27.49 -4.38 -9.64
C ASP A 327 27.32 -2.87 -9.85
N LYS A 328 27.74 -2.32 -10.98
CA LYS A 328 27.57 -0.91 -11.28
C LYS A 328 26.10 -0.54 -11.40
N LEU A 329 25.35 -1.31 -12.19
CA LEU A 329 23.91 -1.12 -12.37
C LEU A 329 23.18 -1.30 -11.03
N LYS A 330 23.57 -2.29 -10.24
CA LYS A 330 23.00 -2.57 -8.92
C LYS A 330 23.18 -1.40 -7.95
N LEU A 331 24.40 -0.83 -7.89
CA LEU A 331 24.70 0.35 -7.07
C LEU A 331 23.96 1.61 -7.56
N GLU A 332 23.86 1.79 -8.86
CA GLU A 332 23.07 2.87 -9.45
C GLU A 332 21.61 2.79 -9.03
N PHE A 333 20.98 1.62 -9.14
CA PHE A 333 19.58 1.44 -8.75
C PHE A 333 19.36 1.68 -7.25
N ARG A 334 20.22 1.18 -6.39
CA ARG A 334 20.16 1.42 -4.93
C ARG A 334 20.16 2.90 -4.58
N SER A 335 21.06 3.67 -5.21
CA SER A 335 21.13 5.12 -5.02
C SER A 335 19.87 5.82 -5.53
N ASN A 336 19.43 5.44 -6.73
CA ASN A 336 18.30 6.07 -7.40
C ASN A 336 16.98 5.86 -6.65
N VAL A 337 16.71 4.63 -6.17
CA VAL A 337 15.47 4.35 -5.42
C VAL A 337 15.44 5.07 -4.08
N SER A 338 16.58 5.15 -3.36
CA SER A 338 16.68 5.87 -2.10
C SER A 338 16.43 7.38 -2.28
N GLN A 339 16.94 7.97 -3.34
CA GLN A 339 16.66 9.36 -3.68
C GLN A 339 15.17 9.54 -3.98
N ARG A 340 14.60 8.71 -4.87
CA ARG A 340 13.21 8.78 -5.31
C ARG A 340 12.21 8.68 -4.16
N VAL A 341 12.39 7.72 -3.24
CA VAL A 341 11.46 7.55 -2.11
C VAL A 341 11.44 8.77 -1.19
N ASN A 342 12.59 9.39 -0.97
CA ASN A 342 12.68 10.60 -0.15
C ASN A 342 12.06 11.83 -0.85
N GLU A 343 12.22 11.96 -2.16
CA GLU A 343 11.70 13.09 -2.93
C GLU A 343 10.18 13.04 -3.12
N LEU A 344 9.60 11.84 -3.31
CA LEU A 344 8.21 11.69 -3.71
C LEU A 344 7.30 11.09 -2.64
N TYR A 345 7.83 10.25 -1.75
CA TYR A 345 7.04 9.42 -0.84
C TYR A 345 7.37 9.63 0.63
N SER A 346 8.21 10.61 0.99
CA SER A 346 8.44 10.96 2.38
C SER A 346 7.15 11.50 3.01
N ILE A 347 6.99 11.31 4.33
CA ILE A 347 5.75 11.68 5.02
C ILE A 347 5.46 13.17 4.94
N ASP A 348 6.49 14.02 4.98
CA ASP A 348 6.37 15.46 4.82
C ASP A 348 5.88 15.85 3.42
N LYS A 349 6.38 15.21 2.35
CA LYS A 349 5.92 15.44 0.98
C LYS A 349 4.48 15.00 0.75
N VAL A 350 4.12 13.83 1.26
CA VAL A 350 2.73 13.33 1.15
C VAL A 350 1.78 14.17 2.00
N TRP A 351 2.22 14.64 3.17
CA TRP A 351 1.44 15.55 4.01
C TRP A 351 1.21 16.90 3.31
N GLU A 352 2.24 17.50 2.72
CA GLU A 352 2.13 18.73 1.95
C GLU A 352 1.10 18.60 0.82
N GLN A 353 1.17 17.51 0.05
CA GLN A 353 0.19 17.22 -1.00
C GLN A 353 -1.22 17.03 -0.44
N LEU A 354 -1.38 16.27 0.64
CA LEU A 354 -2.67 16.06 1.31
C LEU A 354 -3.27 17.38 1.79
N PHE A 355 -2.47 18.23 2.41
CA PHE A 355 -2.90 19.54 2.91
C PHE A 355 -3.35 20.44 1.74
N ASN A 356 -2.58 20.51 0.66
CA ASN A 356 -2.95 21.27 -0.54
C ASN A 356 -4.27 20.76 -1.17
N LEU A 357 -4.52 19.45 -1.14
CA LEU A 357 -5.79 18.88 -1.59
C LEU A 357 -6.96 19.30 -0.69
N TRP A 358 -6.76 19.45 0.62
CA TRP A 358 -7.77 19.97 1.54
C TRP A 358 -8.06 21.45 1.28
N GLU A 359 -7.05 22.26 0.96
CA GLU A 359 -7.22 23.67 0.66
C GLU A 359 -7.89 23.94 -0.71
N SER A 360 -7.82 22.97 -1.64
CA SER A 360 -8.31 23.13 -3.01
C SER A 360 -9.84 22.98 -3.18
N ILE A 361 -10.59 22.63 -2.10
CA ILE A 361 -12.02 22.29 -2.22
C ILE A 361 -12.97 23.24 -1.41
#